data_5f3050b13808781b5ec436015af9c42e
#
_entry.id   5f3050b13808781b5ec436015af9c42e
#
_cell.length_a   1.000
_cell.length_b   1.000
_cell.length_c   1.000
_cell.angle_alpha   90.00
_cell.angle_beta   90.00
_cell.angle_gamma   90.00
#
_symmetry.space_group_name_H-M   'P 1'
#
loop_
_entity.id
_entity.type
_entity.pdbx_description
1 polymer ?
#
loop_
_entity_poly.entity_id
_entity_poly.type
_entity_poly.pdbx_seq_one_letter_code
_entity_poly.pdbx_strand_id
1 'polypeptide(L)'
;MADYILSKKASEDLIKIWYYTINTWSEEQADIYYQNFIQSFEYIAQSPDSVGRSYDGVRTGYRGFRSGKHIIFYRKLKNGKVRIIRILHERMDFGRHL
;
A
#
# COMPACT_ATOMS: atom_id res chain seq x y z
N MET A 1 15.91 5.43 -7.18
CA MET A 1 14.76 6.21 -7.66
C MET A 1 13.51 5.32 -7.66
N ALA A 2 12.43 5.81 -7.13
CA ALA A 2 11.22 5.02 -7.01
C ALA A 2 10.49 4.92 -8.35
N ASP A 3 10.15 3.69 -8.75
CA ASP A 3 9.40 3.41 -9.96
C ASP A 3 7.95 3.08 -9.63
N TYR A 4 7.36 3.88 -8.77
CA TYR A 4 5.95 3.72 -8.39
C TYR A 4 5.24 5.06 -8.38
N ILE A 5 3.91 4.99 -8.50
CA ILE A 5 3.03 6.13 -8.31
C ILE A 5 1.92 5.73 -7.35
N LEU A 6 1.42 6.70 -6.58
CA LEU A 6 0.28 6.49 -5.70
C LEU A 6 -0.98 6.93 -6.40
N SER A 7 -2.03 6.10 -6.32
CA SER A 7 -3.36 6.55 -6.73
C SER A 7 -3.84 7.64 -5.75
N LYS A 8 -4.83 8.41 -6.16
CA LYS A 8 -5.44 9.40 -5.27
C LYS A 8 -5.94 8.76 -3.98
N LYS A 9 -6.62 7.62 -4.09
CA LYS A 9 -7.14 6.90 -2.93
C LYS A 9 -6.05 6.37 -2.03
N ALA A 10 -4.94 5.88 -2.60
CA ALA A 10 -3.81 5.42 -1.81
C ALA A 10 -3.18 6.57 -1.02
N SER A 11 -3.05 7.74 -1.65
CA SER A 11 -2.56 8.93 -0.95
C SER A 11 -3.48 9.34 0.19
N GLU A 12 -4.79 9.28 -0.02
CA GLU A 12 -5.77 9.56 1.02
C GLU A 12 -5.70 8.54 2.16
N ASP A 13 -5.55 7.25 1.81
CA ASP A 13 -5.38 6.20 2.81
C ASP A 13 -4.15 6.46 3.69
N LEU A 14 -3.04 6.82 3.07
CA LEU A 14 -1.79 7.08 3.79
C LEU A 14 -1.94 8.24 4.77
N ILE A 15 -2.60 9.31 4.34
CA ILE A 15 -2.85 10.48 5.20
C ILE A 15 -3.76 10.10 6.36
N LYS A 16 -4.83 9.34 6.12
CA LYS A 16 -5.75 8.90 7.17
C LYS A 16 -5.05 8.03 8.20
N ILE A 17 -4.19 7.13 7.77
CA ILE A 17 -3.41 6.26 8.65
C ILE A 17 -2.49 7.12 9.52
N TRP A 18 -1.84 8.13 8.94
CA TRP A 18 -0.94 9.02 9.65
C TRP A 18 -1.69 9.80 10.75
N TYR A 19 -2.83 10.41 10.41
CA TYR A 19 -3.64 11.13 11.40
C TYR A 19 -4.17 10.20 12.50
N TYR A 20 -4.64 9.02 12.14
CA TYR A 20 -5.12 8.05 13.11
C TYR A 20 -4.00 7.68 14.10
N THR A 21 -2.80 7.48 13.57
CA THR A 21 -1.65 7.09 14.42
C THR A 21 -1.24 8.23 15.35
N ILE A 22 -1.24 9.47 14.88
CA ILE A 22 -0.96 10.63 15.73
C ILE A 22 -1.96 10.68 16.89
N ASN A 23 -3.24 10.56 16.57
CA ASN A 23 -4.31 10.71 17.55
C ASN A 23 -4.39 9.55 18.54
N THR A 24 -3.98 8.36 18.11
CA THR A 24 -4.07 7.14 18.93
C THR A 24 -2.78 6.87 19.71
N TRP A 25 -1.63 7.19 19.11
CA TRP A 25 -0.32 6.86 19.68
C TRP A 25 0.53 8.11 19.87
N SER A 26 1.20 8.56 18.81
CA SER A 26 2.08 9.72 18.85
C SER A 26 2.49 10.14 17.45
N GLU A 27 3.00 11.36 17.35
CA GLU A 27 3.59 11.85 16.11
C GLU A 27 4.82 11.03 15.71
N GLU A 28 5.65 10.66 16.68
CA GLU A 28 6.83 9.83 16.44
C GLU A 28 6.44 8.48 15.83
N GLN A 29 5.42 7.83 16.37
CA GLN A 29 4.95 6.55 15.85
C GLN A 29 4.36 6.71 14.45
N ALA A 30 3.68 7.81 14.19
CA ALA A 30 3.11 8.10 12.88
C ALA A 30 4.22 8.26 11.84
N ASP A 31 5.31 8.92 12.19
CA ASP A 31 6.45 9.09 11.28
C ASP A 31 7.12 7.76 10.98
N ILE A 32 7.24 6.88 11.98
CA ILE A 32 7.79 5.53 11.78
C ILE A 32 6.92 4.74 10.81
N TYR A 33 5.60 4.76 10.98
CA TYR A 33 4.67 4.06 10.10
C TYR A 33 4.74 4.62 8.67
N TYR A 34 4.78 5.93 8.55
CA TYR A 34 4.90 6.58 7.26
C TYR A 34 6.15 6.10 6.51
N GLN A 35 7.29 6.11 7.19
CA GLN A 35 8.54 5.66 6.59
C GLN A 35 8.50 4.19 6.22
N ASN A 36 7.86 3.36 7.03
CA ASN A 36 7.69 1.94 6.71
C ASN A 36 6.88 1.74 5.43
N PHE A 37 5.83 2.54 5.22
CA PHE A 37 5.07 2.47 3.97
C PHE A 37 5.91 2.90 2.78
N ILE A 38 6.65 3.99 2.90
CA ILE A 38 7.51 4.47 1.81
C ILE A 38 8.54 3.39 1.43
N GLN A 39 9.19 2.77 2.42
CA GLN A 39 10.13 1.68 2.18
C GLN A 39 9.46 0.49 1.51
N SER A 40 8.24 0.17 1.91
CA SER A 40 7.47 -0.91 1.31
C SER A 40 7.15 -0.63 -0.16
N PHE A 41 6.78 0.61 -0.49
CA PHE A 41 6.52 0.99 -1.89
C PHE A 41 7.77 0.81 -2.75
N GLU A 42 8.92 1.23 -2.25
CA GLU A 42 10.18 1.06 -2.97
C GLU A 42 10.54 -0.41 -3.15
N TYR A 43 10.33 -1.22 -2.13
CA TYR A 43 10.57 -2.65 -2.17
C TYR A 43 9.68 -3.33 -3.20
N ILE A 44 8.40 -2.98 -3.23
CA ILE A 44 7.44 -3.48 -4.22
C ILE A 44 7.88 -3.10 -5.63
N ALA A 45 8.29 -1.85 -5.81
CA ALA A 45 8.67 -1.34 -7.13
C ALA A 45 9.89 -2.05 -7.71
N GLN A 46 10.80 -2.53 -6.85
CA GLN A 46 12.00 -3.25 -7.28
C GLN A 46 11.68 -4.65 -7.81
N SER A 47 10.68 -5.31 -7.27
CA SER A 47 10.37 -6.71 -7.61
C SER A 47 8.86 -6.97 -7.55
N PRO A 48 8.07 -6.29 -8.38
CA PRO A 48 6.59 -6.35 -8.24
C PRO A 48 6.01 -7.73 -8.48
N ASP A 49 6.67 -8.58 -9.26
CA ASP A 49 6.15 -9.90 -9.59
C ASP A 49 6.49 -10.96 -8.54
N SER A 50 7.46 -10.69 -7.66
CA SER A 50 7.93 -11.67 -6.68
C SER A 50 7.61 -11.31 -5.25
N VAL A 51 7.44 -10.03 -4.91
CA VAL A 51 7.02 -9.64 -3.57
C VAL A 51 5.50 -9.69 -3.45
N GLY A 52 5.00 -9.80 -2.24
CA GLY A 52 3.58 -9.89 -2.00
C GLY A 52 2.98 -11.16 -2.60
N ARG A 53 1.67 -11.11 -2.83
CA ARG A 53 0.95 -12.25 -3.41
C ARG A 53 -0.18 -11.77 -4.31
N SER A 54 -0.69 -12.69 -5.16
CA SER A 54 -1.82 -12.40 -6.03
C SER A 54 -3.12 -12.24 -5.25
N TYR A 55 -3.92 -11.29 -5.67
CA TYR A 55 -5.29 -11.09 -5.22
C TYR A 55 -6.25 -11.14 -6.40
N ASP A 56 -5.92 -11.95 -7.43
CA ASP A 56 -6.79 -12.12 -8.61
C ASP A 56 -8.21 -12.55 -8.25
N GLY A 57 -8.37 -13.32 -7.17
CA GLY A 57 -9.68 -13.75 -6.70
C GLY A 57 -10.56 -12.59 -6.22
N VAL A 58 -9.95 -11.48 -5.83
CA VAL A 58 -10.67 -10.26 -5.42
C VAL A 58 -10.80 -9.31 -6.61
N ARG A 59 -9.68 -9.07 -7.30
CA ARG A 59 -9.67 -8.25 -8.52
C ARG A 59 -8.49 -8.66 -9.40
N THR A 60 -8.80 -8.97 -10.65
CA THR A 60 -7.81 -9.46 -11.62
C THR A 60 -6.65 -8.46 -11.79
N GLY A 61 -5.43 -8.98 -11.72
CA GLY A 61 -4.22 -8.19 -11.91
C GLY A 61 -3.72 -7.47 -10.67
N TYR A 62 -4.45 -7.58 -9.56
CA TYR A 62 -4.04 -6.93 -8.32
C TYR A 62 -3.18 -7.86 -7.48
N ARG A 63 -2.18 -7.28 -6.84
CA ARG A 63 -1.33 -7.96 -5.88
C ARG A 63 -1.35 -7.18 -4.57
N GLY A 64 -0.97 -7.83 -3.48
CA GLY A 64 -0.95 -7.22 -2.17
C GLY A 64 0.31 -7.57 -1.41
N PHE A 65 0.84 -6.60 -0.69
CA PHE A 65 2.01 -6.75 0.17
C PHE A 65 1.67 -6.28 1.58
N ARG A 66 1.89 -7.15 2.56
CA ARG A 66 1.58 -6.82 3.95
C ARG A 66 2.64 -5.89 4.54
N SER A 67 2.16 -4.82 5.18
CA SER A 67 2.99 -3.93 5.99
C SER A 67 2.27 -3.73 7.32
N GLY A 68 2.74 -4.41 8.38
CA GLY A 68 2.06 -4.41 9.67
C GLY A 68 0.66 -5.01 9.55
N LYS A 69 -0.34 -4.26 9.94
CA LYS A 69 -1.74 -4.67 9.87
C LYS A 69 -2.44 -4.17 8.61
N HIS A 70 -1.72 -3.65 7.67
CA HIS A 70 -2.25 -3.14 6.42
C HIS A 70 -1.76 -3.97 5.26
N ILE A 71 -2.55 -3.98 4.20
CA ILE A 71 -2.17 -4.59 2.93
C ILE A 71 -2.06 -3.45 1.91
N ILE A 72 -0.92 -3.38 1.26
CA ILE A 72 -0.66 -2.42 0.18
C ILE A 72 -1.04 -3.11 -1.12
N PHE A 73 -2.15 -2.69 -1.72
CA PHE A 73 -2.60 -3.25 -3.00
C PHE A 73 -1.97 -2.47 -4.14
N TYR A 74 -1.46 -3.20 -5.11
CA TYR A 74 -0.76 -2.60 -6.23
C TYR A 74 -0.96 -3.41 -7.49
N ARG A 75 -0.63 -2.80 -8.63
CA ARG A 75 -0.59 -3.48 -9.92
C ARG A 75 0.58 -2.95 -10.73
N LYS A 76 1.11 -3.80 -11.60
CA LYS A 76 2.17 -3.42 -12.52
C LYS A 76 1.56 -2.76 -13.75
N LEU A 77 2.11 -1.63 -14.15
CA LEU A 77 1.70 -0.90 -15.35
C LEU A 77 2.47 -1.41 -16.57
N LYS A 78 2.00 -1.06 -17.76
CA LYS A 78 2.61 -1.49 -19.03
C LYS A 78 4.05 -1.02 -19.15
N ASN A 79 4.39 0.14 -18.57
CA ASN A 79 5.75 0.68 -18.64
C ASN A 79 6.69 0.08 -17.60
N GLY A 80 6.26 -0.94 -16.87
CA GLY A 80 7.05 -1.57 -15.81
C GLY A 80 6.98 -0.90 -14.47
N LYS A 81 6.39 0.28 -14.37
CA LYS A 81 6.17 0.97 -13.10
C LYS A 81 5.04 0.31 -12.34
N VAL A 82 4.99 0.59 -11.04
CA VAL A 82 3.96 0.07 -10.15
C VAL A 82 3.00 1.19 -9.77
N ARG A 83 1.70 0.89 -9.79
CA ARG A 83 0.70 1.78 -9.24
C ARG A 83 0.24 1.23 -7.89
N ILE A 84 0.44 2.02 -6.85
CA ILE A 84 -0.11 1.70 -5.52
C ILE A 84 -1.57 2.12 -5.52
N ILE A 85 -2.47 1.14 -5.37
CA ILE A 85 -3.91 1.34 -5.58
C ILE A 85 -4.61 1.75 -4.29
N ARG A 86 -4.39 0.99 -3.22
CA ARG A 86 -4.99 1.23 -1.91
C ARG A 86 -4.08 0.72 -0.80
N ILE A 87 -4.23 1.29 0.38
CA ILE A 87 -3.62 0.79 1.62
C ILE A 87 -4.79 0.51 2.56
N LEU A 88 -5.11 -0.77 2.75
CA LEU A 88 -6.30 -1.18 3.50
C LEU A 88 -5.91 -1.97 4.74
N HIS A 89 -6.65 -1.75 5.82
CA HIS A 89 -6.47 -2.54 7.04
C HIS A 89 -6.87 -3.99 6.76
N GLU A 90 -6.16 -4.94 7.37
CA GLU A 90 -6.38 -6.37 7.14
C GLU A 90 -7.81 -6.84 7.42
N ARG A 91 -8.56 -6.11 8.25
CA ARG A 91 -9.94 -6.44 8.61
C ARG A 91 -10.99 -5.88 7.65
N MET A 92 -10.58 -5.05 6.69
CA MET A 92 -11.53 -4.49 5.72
C MET A 92 -11.94 -5.54 4.70
N ASP A 93 -13.13 -5.37 4.17
CA ASP A 93 -13.61 -6.17 3.03
C ASP A 93 -12.97 -5.60 1.77
N PHE A 94 -11.93 -6.28 1.28
CA PHE A 94 -11.14 -5.80 0.15
C PHE A 94 -11.99 -5.64 -1.11
N GLY A 95 -12.94 -6.55 -1.33
CA GLY A 95 -13.80 -6.50 -2.51
C GLY A 95 -14.62 -5.21 -2.61
N ARG A 96 -14.92 -4.59 -1.48
CA ARG A 96 -15.68 -3.34 -1.45
C ARG A 96 -14.81 -2.12 -1.75
N HIS A 97 -13.50 -2.23 -1.58
CA HIS A 97 -12.59 -1.10 -1.65
C HIS A 97 -11.68 -1.13 -2.89
N LEU A 98 -11.61 -2.25 -3.57
CA LEU A 98 -10.80 -2.39 -4.78
C LEU A 98 -11.64 -2.29 -6.10
#